data_9466138148b96997abc40bcd527bf597
#
_entry.id   9466138148b96997abc40bcd527bf597
#
_cell.length_a   1.000
_cell.length_b   1.000
_cell.length_c   1.000
_cell.angle_alpha   90.00
_cell.angle_beta   90.00
_cell.angle_gamma   90.00
#
_symmetry.space_group_name_H-M   'P 1'
#
loop_
_entity.id
_entity.type
_entity.pdbx_description
1 polymer ?
#
loop_
_entity_poly.entity_id
_entity_poly.type
_entity_poly.pdbx_seq_one_letter_code
_entity_poly.pdbx_strand_id
1 'polypeptide(L)'
;MLNNCRRARGAAYEHGNRRGCLRGTREAVLNEIESWTKDFDKSPVFWLNGLAGTGKSTIAQTIAEHAFADGLLGASFFCSRDFDDRSSLHFIFPTLAFQLAYKFPSFRAHLVPFLQSNPDIVDESLFNQMEKLIVEPLRLANITAVIVVDALDECKDDEPSSAILSVLARLVEQIPRVKFFITGRPEPRIKTGFRLPLLKDATNVFVLHDVHPDLINNDILLFLKHELSELAHRHRLEGWPSDENIRLLCQRSAGLFVYAVTTVKFLDSKTHLPEQRLDVILKLPESTTPEGKTQFKPRTTLDSLYLSVLQMAFTEEDPEVDSVIQSIIGSVVLLVNPLPPSGIAELADLNPRQVVLLLTSIESLLILDEDPTQPVKPFHKSFPDFLTDPYRCIDKRFHISRGNLHLQLAIGCLTVMNDSLEQNSLDFPDYALNSDVIDLQARVDSRISVGLRYACQSWHSHLTMSSGHFWYVFSLIGCFLEEKFLAWLEVLSALKATRGAVVALEKLVAWLDEVCFGLPHKTSQ
;
A
#
# COMPACT_ATOMS: atom_id res chain seq x y z
N MET A 1 -4.63 28.26 -2.83
CA MET A 1 -5.89 27.51 -2.78
C MET A 1 -5.73 26.06 -3.23
N LEU A 2 -5.29 25.78 -4.45
CA LEU A 2 -4.99 24.39 -4.88
C LEU A 2 -4.05 23.65 -3.91
N ASN A 3 -3.09 24.32 -3.29
CA ASN A 3 -2.16 23.73 -2.32
C ASN A 3 -2.82 23.33 -0.97
N ASN A 4 -3.98 23.90 -0.67
CA ASN A 4 -4.75 23.60 0.56
C ASN A 4 -5.83 22.54 0.34
N CYS A 5 -6.03 22.07 -0.89
CA CYS A 5 -6.96 20.99 -1.18
C CYS A 5 -6.44 19.68 -0.58
N ARG A 6 -7.29 18.95 0.15
CA ARG A 6 -6.99 17.62 0.67
C ARG A 6 -6.70 16.68 -0.51
N ARG A 7 -5.52 16.07 -0.52
CA ARG A 7 -5.10 15.14 -1.57
C ARG A 7 -4.12 14.12 -1.04
N ALA A 8 -4.03 12.98 -1.68
CA ALA A 8 -3.03 11.97 -1.38
C ALA A 8 -1.66 12.40 -1.94
N ARG A 9 -0.76 12.76 -1.05
CA ARG A 9 0.62 13.09 -1.44
C ARG A 9 1.36 11.79 -1.75
N GLY A 10 2.07 11.76 -2.89
CA GLY A 10 2.81 10.57 -3.32
C GLY A 10 1.98 9.49 -4.01
N ALA A 11 0.69 9.76 -4.34
CA ALA A 11 -0.12 8.86 -5.15
C ALA A 11 0.16 8.95 -6.66
N ALA A 12 0.81 10.00 -7.15
CA ALA A 12 1.17 10.15 -8.55
C ALA A 12 2.29 9.18 -8.98
N TYR A 13 2.37 8.88 -10.28
CA TYR A 13 3.34 7.94 -10.84
C TYR A 13 4.81 8.36 -10.61
N GLU A 14 5.07 9.66 -10.50
CA GLU A 14 6.41 10.22 -10.25
C GLU A 14 6.91 9.94 -8.82
N HIS A 15 6.02 9.62 -7.90
CA HIS A 15 6.36 9.39 -6.52
C HIS A 15 6.55 7.91 -6.19
N GLY A 16 7.57 7.63 -5.41
CA GLY A 16 7.97 6.28 -5.01
C GLY A 16 8.95 5.66 -6.02
N ASN A 17 9.83 4.79 -5.54
CA ASN A 17 10.83 4.09 -6.36
C ASN A 17 10.20 2.94 -7.17
N ARG A 18 9.07 3.21 -7.87
CA ARG A 18 8.45 2.22 -8.75
C ARG A 18 9.24 2.13 -10.04
N ARG A 19 9.57 0.91 -10.43
CA ARG A 19 10.20 0.65 -11.74
C ARG A 19 9.14 0.21 -12.74
N GLY A 20 9.25 0.69 -13.96
CA GLY A 20 8.50 0.19 -15.11
C GLY A 20 8.92 -1.23 -15.51
N CYS A 21 8.32 -1.76 -16.55
CA CYS A 21 8.69 -3.04 -17.14
C CYS A 21 10.12 -3.01 -17.70
N LEU A 22 10.86 -4.09 -17.48
CA LEU A 22 12.15 -4.26 -18.17
C LEU A 22 11.92 -4.27 -19.69
N ARG A 23 12.75 -3.55 -20.42
CA ARG A 23 12.66 -3.49 -21.87
C ARG A 23 12.69 -4.90 -22.47
N GLY A 24 11.77 -5.18 -23.39
CA GLY A 24 11.60 -6.50 -24.00
C GLY A 24 10.64 -7.42 -23.23
N THR A 25 10.14 -7.00 -22.05
CA THR A 25 9.11 -7.76 -21.33
C THR A 25 7.74 -7.11 -21.47
N ARG A 26 6.68 -7.91 -21.42
CA ARG A 26 5.27 -7.46 -21.51
C ARG A 26 4.90 -6.71 -22.79
N GLU A 27 5.69 -6.82 -23.85
CA GLU A 27 5.54 -6.05 -25.08
C GLU A 27 4.13 -6.17 -25.69
N ALA A 28 3.58 -7.38 -25.78
CA ALA A 28 2.25 -7.58 -26.34
C ALA A 28 1.16 -6.84 -25.55
N VAL A 29 1.23 -6.89 -24.22
CA VAL A 29 0.26 -6.22 -23.32
C VAL A 29 0.42 -4.70 -23.38
N LEU A 30 1.67 -4.22 -23.36
CA LEU A 30 1.97 -2.78 -23.44
C LEU A 30 1.49 -2.21 -24.78
N ASN A 31 1.79 -2.87 -25.91
CA ASN A 31 1.37 -2.44 -27.23
C ASN A 31 -0.17 -2.37 -27.36
N GLU A 32 -0.90 -3.32 -26.78
CA GLU A 32 -2.36 -3.30 -26.77
C GLU A 32 -2.91 -2.11 -26.00
N ILE A 33 -2.38 -1.86 -24.79
CA ILE A 33 -2.81 -0.74 -23.96
C ILE A 33 -2.42 0.58 -24.62
N GLU A 34 -1.21 0.72 -25.18
CA GLU A 34 -0.76 1.93 -25.87
C GLU A 34 -1.60 2.23 -27.12
N SER A 35 -1.93 1.21 -27.90
CA SER A 35 -2.86 1.36 -29.03
C SER A 35 -4.22 1.87 -28.56
N TRP A 36 -4.71 1.35 -27.43
CA TRP A 36 -5.96 1.81 -26.83
C TRP A 36 -5.84 3.26 -26.31
N THR A 37 -4.73 3.67 -25.68
CA THR A 37 -4.57 5.05 -25.17
C THR A 37 -4.64 6.10 -26.28
N LYS A 38 -4.28 5.75 -27.51
CA LYS A 38 -4.23 6.65 -28.67
C LYS A 38 -5.50 6.66 -29.51
N ASP A 39 -6.35 5.67 -29.36
CA ASP A 39 -7.57 5.47 -30.16
C ASP A 39 -8.81 5.86 -29.33
N PHE A 40 -9.25 7.11 -29.44
CA PHE A 40 -10.37 7.65 -28.69
C PHE A 40 -11.75 7.21 -29.19
N ASP A 41 -11.81 6.43 -30.28
CA ASP A 41 -13.05 5.79 -30.76
C ASP A 41 -13.31 4.47 -30.00
N LYS A 42 -12.30 3.91 -29.32
CA LYS A 42 -12.46 2.74 -28.45
C LYS A 42 -13.05 3.09 -27.10
N SER A 43 -13.52 2.06 -26.38
CA SER A 43 -14.05 2.14 -25.03
C SER A 43 -13.26 3.10 -24.13
N PRO A 44 -13.91 4.00 -23.37
CA PRO A 44 -13.24 5.00 -22.55
C PRO A 44 -12.53 4.42 -21.32
N VAL A 45 -12.83 3.17 -20.94
CA VAL A 45 -12.22 2.51 -19.78
C VAL A 45 -11.47 1.26 -20.23
N PHE A 46 -10.29 1.05 -19.67
CA PHE A 46 -9.53 -0.20 -19.80
C PHE A 46 -9.27 -0.78 -18.40
N TRP A 47 -9.72 -2.00 -18.18
CA TRP A 47 -9.49 -2.70 -16.92
C TRP A 47 -8.46 -3.82 -17.10
N LEU A 48 -7.25 -3.60 -16.57
CA LEU A 48 -6.21 -4.61 -16.48
C LEU A 48 -6.39 -5.39 -15.19
N ASN A 49 -6.90 -6.61 -15.27
CA ASN A 49 -7.03 -7.46 -14.10
C ASN A 49 -6.02 -8.61 -14.09
N GLY A 50 -5.72 -9.11 -12.91
CA GLY A 50 -4.80 -10.24 -12.74
C GLY A 50 -4.55 -10.55 -11.26
N LEU A 51 -4.04 -11.74 -11.01
CA LEU A 51 -3.71 -12.20 -9.66
C LEU A 51 -2.62 -11.34 -9.02
N ALA A 52 -2.42 -11.50 -7.70
CA ALA A 52 -1.31 -10.87 -7.00
C ALA A 52 0.04 -11.29 -7.60
N GLY A 53 0.99 -10.35 -7.73
CA GLY A 53 2.35 -10.65 -8.21
C GLY A 53 2.49 -10.84 -9.71
N THR A 54 1.45 -10.57 -10.53
CA THR A 54 1.51 -10.67 -11.99
C THR A 54 2.11 -9.45 -12.69
N GLY A 55 2.45 -8.39 -11.95
CA GLY A 55 3.11 -7.19 -12.50
C GLY A 55 2.17 -6.06 -12.95
N LYS A 56 0.90 -6.03 -12.50
CA LYS A 56 -0.07 -4.97 -12.88
C LYS A 56 0.44 -3.55 -12.62
N SER A 57 0.97 -3.30 -11.43
CA SER A 57 1.47 -1.96 -11.05
C SER A 57 2.72 -1.57 -11.84
N THR A 58 3.57 -2.53 -12.23
CA THR A 58 4.72 -2.31 -13.11
C THR A 58 4.25 -1.91 -14.51
N ILE A 59 3.22 -2.58 -15.04
CA ILE A 59 2.58 -2.20 -16.31
C ILE A 59 1.94 -0.81 -16.19
N ALA A 60 1.22 -0.53 -15.09
CA ALA A 60 0.60 0.78 -14.87
C ALA A 60 1.63 1.91 -14.82
N GLN A 61 2.78 1.66 -14.17
CA GLN A 61 3.90 2.60 -14.15
C GLN A 61 4.43 2.87 -15.57
N THR A 62 4.69 1.82 -16.35
CA THR A 62 5.17 1.95 -17.74
C THR A 62 4.16 2.71 -18.61
N ILE A 63 2.87 2.39 -18.52
CA ILE A 63 1.82 3.09 -19.28
C ILE A 63 1.73 4.57 -18.86
N ALA A 64 1.86 4.89 -17.58
CA ALA A 64 1.88 6.28 -17.12
C ALA A 64 3.11 7.04 -17.68
N GLU A 65 4.30 6.42 -17.67
CA GLU A 65 5.53 6.98 -18.23
C GLU A 65 5.42 7.22 -19.75
N HIS A 66 4.92 6.24 -20.51
CA HIS A 66 4.73 6.36 -21.95
C HIS A 66 3.65 7.39 -22.28
N ALA A 67 2.52 7.39 -21.59
CA ALA A 67 1.48 8.41 -21.77
C ALA A 67 1.96 9.81 -21.40
N PHE A 68 2.87 9.94 -20.43
CA PHE A 68 3.51 11.20 -20.09
C PHE A 68 4.44 11.68 -21.22
N ALA A 69 5.29 10.80 -21.73
CA ALA A 69 6.20 11.09 -22.85
C ALA A 69 5.43 11.49 -24.12
N ASP A 70 4.28 10.85 -24.39
CA ASP A 70 3.38 11.16 -25.50
C ASP A 70 2.52 12.44 -25.25
N GLY A 71 2.62 13.08 -24.08
CA GLY A 71 1.84 14.26 -23.69
C GLY A 71 0.38 13.96 -23.33
N LEU A 72 -0.03 12.70 -23.32
CA LEU A 72 -1.41 12.23 -23.07
C LEU A 72 -1.75 12.04 -21.59
N LEU A 73 -0.79 11.76 -20.69
CA LEU A 73 -1.09 11.53 -19.28
C LEU A 73 -1.71 12.80 -18.66
N GLY A 74 -2.96 12.71 -18.24
CA GLY A 74 -3.66 13.79 -17.52
C GLY A 74 -3.37 13.79 -16.04
N ALA A 75 -3.54 12.63 -15.42
CA ALA A 75 -3.32 12.41 -14.00
C ALA A 75 -3.10 10.92 -13.71
N SER A 76 -2.58 10.61 -12.52
CA SER A 76 -2.42 9.25 -12.05
C SER A 76 -2.66 9.13 -10.54
N PHE A 77 -3.20 7.97 -10.12
CA PHE A 77 -3.40 7.64 -8.72
C PHE A 77 -3.01 6.16 -8.48
N PHE A 78 -1.97 5.96 -7.70
CA PHE A 78 -1.52 4.63 -7.31
C PHE A 78 -2.02 4.34 -5.89
N CYS A 79 -3.07 3.53 -5.80
CA CYS A 79 -3.64 3.10 -4.52
C CYS A 79 -2.60 2.30 -3.72
N SER A 80 -2.67 2.41 -2.41
CA SER A 80 -1.83 1.62 -1.51
C SER A 80 -2.51 1.50 -0.15
N ARG A 81 -2.75 0.26 0.28
CA ARG A 81 -3.33 -0.02 1.61
C ARG A 81 -2.42 0.36 2.77
N ASP A 82 -1.14 0.65 2.48
CA ASP A 82 -0.14 1.04 3.48
C ASP A 82 -0.23 2.50 3.89
N PHE A 83 -1.08 3.30 3.23
CA PHE A 83 -1.24 4.72 3.51
C PHE A 83 -2.73 5.09 3.49
N ASP A 84 -3.21 5.75 4.55
CA ASP A 84 -4.61 6.12 4.69
C ASP A 84 -5.12 7.00 3.54
N ASP A 85 -4.30 7.98 3.11
CA ASP A 85 -4.66 8.87 2.01
C ASP A 85 -4.68 8.18 0.63
N ARG A 86 -3.98 7.05 0.47
CA ARG A 86 -3.95 6.26 -0.78
C ARG A 86 -4.84 5.03 -0.74
N SER A 87 -5.36 4.68 0.42
CA SER A 87 -6.33 3.60 0.59
C SER A 87 -7.77 4.10 0.65
N SER A 88 -8.00 5.41 0.68
CA SER A 88 -9.32 6.00 0.72
C SER A 88 -9.78 6.51 -0.65
N LEU A 89 -11.00 6.11 -1.06
CA LEU A 89 -11.63 6.52 -2.32
C LEU A 89 -11.85 8.04 -2.39
N HIS A 90 -12.09 8.68 -1.25
CA HIS A 90 -12.35 10.12 -1.16
C HIS A 90 -11.18 11.00 -1.58
N PHE A 91 -9.95 10.46 -1.60
CA PHE A 91 -8.77 11.20 -2.07
C PHE A 91 -8.50 11.05 -3.56
N ILE A 92 -9.14 10.11 -4.27
CA ILE A 92 -8.86 9.84 -5.68
C ILE A 92 -9.18 11.08 -6.53
N PHE A 93 -10.44 11.53 -6.55
CA PHE A 93 -10.85 12.65 -7.42
C PHE A 93 -10.19 13.97 -7.06
N PRO A 94 -10.06 14.38 -5.78
CA PRO A 94 -9.32 15.59 -5.43
C PRO A 94 -7.85 15.55 -5.89
N THR A 95 -7.19 14.39 -5.79
CA THR A 95 -5.80 14.22 -6.22
C THR A 95 -5.67 14.31 -7.75
N LEU A 96 -6.57 13.66 -8.48
CA LEU A 96 -6.62 13.73 -9.95
C LEU A 96 -6.92 15.16 -10.43
N ALA A 97 -7.89 15.84 -9.81
CA ALA A 97 -8.24 17.23 -10.13
C ALA A 97 -7.07 18.19 -9.92
N PHE A 98 -6.29 18.00 -8.84
CA PHE A 98 -5.09 18.78 -8.60
C PHE A 98 -4.06 18.62 -9.72
N GLN A 99 -3.76 17.38 -10.14
CA GLN A 99 -2.78 17.10 -11.20
C GLN A 99 -3.26 17.68 -12.55
N LEU A 100 -4.55 17.49 -12.89
CA LEU A 100 -5.16 18.07 -14.08
C LEU A 100 -5.05 19.60 -14.09
N ALA A 101 -5.34 20.26 -12.96
CA ALA A 101 -5.24 21.71 -12.84
C ALA A 101 -3.78 22.21 -12.91
N TYR A 102 -2.83 21.41 -12.47
CA TYR A 102 -1.41 21.74 -12.60
C TYR A 102 -0.95 21.65 -14.05
N LYS A 103 -1.36 20.61 -14.76
CA LYS A 103 -0.95 20.34 -16.15
C LYS A 103 -1.69 21.23 -17.16
N PHE A 104 -3.00 21.45 -17.00
CA PHE A 104 -3.85 22.13 -17.97
C PHE A 104 -4.37 23.47 -17.45
N PRO A 105 -3.83 24.61 -17.93
CA PRO A 105 -4.30 25.95 -17.54
C PRO A 105 -5.80 26.18 -17.80
N SER A 106 -6.35 25.63 -18.92
CA SER A 106 -7.78 25.71 -19.25
C SER A 106 -8.64 24.99 -18.20
N PHE A 107 -8.24 23.81 -17.76
CA PHE A 107 -8.92 23.07 -16.68
C PHE A 107 -8.88 23.86 -15.36
N ARG A 108 -7.71 24.38 -15.01
CA ARG A 108 -7.51 25.19 -13.80
C ARG A 108 -8.41 26.42 -13.78
N ALA A 109 -8.60 27.07 -14.93
CA ALA A 109 -9.46 28.26 -15.05
C ALA A 109 -10.92 27.98 -14.68
N HIS A 110 -11.42 26.76 -14.88
CA HIS A 110 -12.76 26.34 -14.48
C HIS A 110 -12.79 25.79 -13.05
N LEU A 111 -11.79 25.04 -12.62
CA LEU A 111 -11.77 24.40 -11.30
C LEU A 111 -11.59 25.40 -10.15
N VAL A 112 -10.65 26.37 -10.29
CA VAL A 112 -10.29 27.25 -9.16
C VAL A 112 -11.44 28.14 -8.68
N PRO A 113 -12.25 28.80 -9.56
CA PRO A 113 -13.41 29.57 -9.11
C PRO A 113 -14.47 28.71 -8.41
N PHE A 114 -14.67 27.48 -8.89
CA PHE A 114 -15.59 26.53 -8.27
C PHE A 114 -15.14 26.17 -6.84
N LEU A 115 -13.85 25.83 -6.63
CA LEU A 115 -13.30 25.52 -5.31
C LEU A 115 -13.35 26.72 -4.34
N GLN A 116 -13.30 27.96 -4.86
CA GLN A 116 -13.45 29.17 -4.04
C GLN A 116 -14.85 29.28 -3.42
N SER A 117 -15.86 28.87 -4.19
CA SER A 117 -17.25 28.94 -3.76
C SER A 117 -17.71 27.66 -3.01
N ASN A 118 -16.97 26.56 -3.13
CA ASN A 118 -17.34 25.25 -2.58
C ASN A 118 -16.12 24.58 -1.90
N PRO A 119 -15.65 25.08 -0.76
CA PRO A 119 -14.43 24.57 -0.11
C PRO A 119 -14.59 23.14 0.44
N ASP A 120 -15.80 22.73 0.74
CA ASP A 120 -16.12 21.43 1.37
C ASP A 120 -16.43 20.30 0.34
N ILE A 121 -16.27 20.57 -0.96
CA ILE A 121 -16.55 19.58 -2.03
C ILE A 121 -15.77 18.27 -1.85
N VAL A 122 -14.61 18.32 -1.21
CA VAL A 122 -13.76 17.15 -0.95
C VAL A 122 -14.34 16.22 0.13
N ASP A 123 -15.26 16.70 0.93
CA ASP A 123 -15.99 15.94 1.94
C ASP A 123 -17.38 15.48 1.45
N GLU A 124 -17.75 15.81 0.20
CA GLU A 124 -18.99 15.37 -0.42
C GLU A 124 -18.92 13.95 -1.00
N SER A 125 -20.07 13.45 -1.52
CA SER A 125 -20.15 12.13 -2.14
C SER A 125 -19.18 11.96 -3.31
N LEU A 126 -18.73 10.73 -3.57
CA LEU A 126 -17.86 10.42 -4.71
C LEU A 126 -18.46 10.86 -6.05
N PHE A 127 -19.81 10.84 -6.17
CA PHE A 127 -20.51 11.31 -7.36
C PHE A 127 -20.30 12.82 -7.56
N ASN A 128 -20.55 13.63 -6.54
CA ASN A 128 -20.37 15.08 -6.61
C ASN A 128 -18.90 15.45 -6.83
N GLN A 129 -17.98 14.76 -6.16
CA GLN A 129 -16.56 14.95 -6.38
C GLN A 129 -16.16 14.69 -7.84
N MET A 130 -16.57 13.56 -8.42
CA MET A 130 -16.23 13.25 -9.81
C MET A 130 -16.88 14.25 -10.77
N GLU A 131 -18.16 14.52 -10.59
CA GLU A 131 -18.90 15.44 -11.47
C GLU A 131 -18.30 16.85 -11.45
N LYS A 132 -18.10 17.41 -10.25
CA LYS A 132 -17.70 18.83 -10.08
C LYS A 132 -16.20 19.06 -10.19
N LEU A 133 -15.36 18.12 -9.73
CA LEU A 133 -13.90 18.28 -9.75
C LEU A 133 -13.29 17.78 -11.05
N ILE A 134 -13.93 16.84 -11.76
CA ILE A 134 -13.33 16.17 -12.93
C ILE A 134 -14.15 16.43 -14.19
N VAL A 135 -15.42 16.00 -14.23
CA VAL A 135 -16.20 15.94 -15.46
C VAL A 135 -16.54 17.32 -16.00
N GLU A 136 -17.14 18.20 -15.19
CA GLU A 136 -17.49 19.56 -15.62
C GLU A 136 -16.28 20.36 -16.11
N PRO A 137 -15.15 20.45 -15.34
CA PRO A 137 -13.99 21.19 -15.83
C PRO A 137 -13.34 20.57 -17.07
N LEU A 138 -13.28 19.22 -17.20
CA LEU A 138 -12.76 18.56 -18.38
C LEU A 138 -13.60 18.85 -19.63
N ARG A 139 -14.92 18.78 -19.49
CA ARG A 139 -15.86 19.08 -20.58
C ARG A 139 -15.72 20.51 -21.07
N LEU A 140 -15.67 21.48 -20.13
CA LEU A 140 -15.52 22.90 -20.47
C LEU A 140 -14.16 23.22 -21.10
N ALA A 141 -13.12 22.57 -20.64
CA ALA A 141 -11.76 22.76 -21.14
C ALA A 141 -11.47 21.97 -22.44
N ASN A 142 -12.35 21.04 -22.84
CA ASN A 142 -12.21 20.18 -24.04
C ASN A 142 -10.84 19.48 -24.12
N ILE A 143 -10.41 18.83 -23.03
CA ILE A 143 -9.09 18.22 -22.88
C ILE A 143 -9.14 16.76 -23.35
N THR A 144 -8.06 16.35 -24.02
CA THR A 144 -7.78 14.95 -24.33
C THR A 144 -6.72 14.43 -23.35
N ALA A 145 -7.04 13.35 -22.62
CA ALA A 145 -6.15 12.83 -21.58
C ALA A 145 -6.37 11.35 -21.27
N VAL A 146 -5.33 10.72 -20.74
CA VAL A 146 -5.37 9.41 -20.09
C VAL A 146 -5.20 9.60 -18.58
N ILE A 147 -6.07 8.96 -17.81
CA ILE A 147 -6.02 8.92 -16.35
C ILE A 147 -5.68 7.48 -15.94
N VAL A 148 -4.66 7.32 -15.11
CA VAL A 148 -4.21 6.00 -14.63
C VAL A 148 -4.59 5.84 -13.16
N VAL A 149 -5.34 4.77 -12.83
CA VAL A 149 -5.68 4.39 -11.46
C VAL A 149 -5.17 2.98 -11.21
N ASP A 150 -4.09 2.84 -10.45
CA ASP A 150 -3.48 1.55 -10.14
C ASP A 150 -3.99 0.95 -8.84
N ALA A 151 -4.14 -0.37 -8.83
CA ALA A 151 -4.45 -1.18 -7.64
C ALA A 151 -5.73 -0.74 -6.88
N LEU A 152 -6.84 -0.51 -7.60
CA LEU A 152 -8.12 -0.09 -7.00
C LEU A 152 -8.62 -1.06 -5.91
N ASP A 153 -8.22 -2.33 -5.93
CA ASP A 153 -8.48 -3.33 -4.89
C ASP A 153 -7.79 -3.03 -3.54
N GLU A 154 -6.90 -2.06 -3.49
CA GLU A 154 -6.19 -1.67 -2.26
C GLU A 154 -6.90 -0.60 -1.44
N CYS A 155 -8.02 -0.07 -1.92
CA CYS A 155 -8.85 0.84 -1.15
C CYS A 155 -9.60 0.10 -0.03
N LYS A 156 -9.62 0.69 1.18
CA LYS A 156 -10.10 0.08 2.43
C LYS A 156 -11.38 0.75 2.97
N ASP A 157 -11.95 1.73 2.28
CA ASP A 157 -13.10 2.47 2.78
C ASP A 157 -14.29 1.57 3.11
N ASP A 158 -15.13 2.02 4.03
CA ASP A 158 -16.42 1.41 4.33
C ASP A 158 -17.32 1.39 3.08
N GLU A 159 -17.18 2.38 2.20
CA GLU A 159 -17.74 2.33 0.86
C GLU A 159 -16.97 1.32 -0.01
N PRO A 160 -17.68 0.36 -0.64
CA PRO A 160 -17.02 -0.62 -1.49
C PRO A 160 -16.39 0.05 -2.72
N SER A 161 -15.24 -0.48 -3.18
CA SER A 161 -14.58 -0.02 -4.42
C SER A 161 -15.52 -0.02 -5.64
N SER A 162 -16.64 -0.73 -5.59
CA SER A 162 -17.71 -0.65 -6.58
C SER A 162 -18.40 0.72 -6.61
N ALA A 163 -18.33 1.52 -5.55
CA ALA A 163 -18.95 2.86 -5.54
C ALA A 163 -18.27 3.79 -6.56
N ILE A 164 -16.94 3.82 -6.60
CA ILE A 164 -16.20 4.63 -7.60
C ILE A 164 -16.49 4.15 -9.03
N LEU A 165 -16.63 2.82 -9.24
CA LEU A 165 -16.98 2.25 -10.53
C LEU A 165 -18.42 2.59 -10.94
N SER A 166 -19.34 2.67 -9.97
CA SER A 166 -20.72 3.11 -10.21
C SER A 166 -20.79 4.59 -10.62
N VAL A 167 -19.96 5.42 -10.01
CA VAL A 167 -19.84 6.84 -10.37
C VAL A 167 -19.23 6.99 -11.76
N LEU A 168 -18.16 6.25 -12.04
CA LEU A 168 -17.51 6.23 -13.35
C LEU A 168 -18.50 5.80 -14.45
N ALA A 169 -19.30 4.76 -14.21
CA ALA A 169 -20.31 4.26 -15.14
C ALA A 169 -21.32 5.33 -15.57
N ARG A 170 -21.67 6.25 -14.68
CA ARG A 170 -22.65 7.32 -14.95
C ARG A 170 -22.06 8.52 -15.67
N LEU A 171 -20.79 8.78 -15.51
CA LEU A 171 -20.18 10.06 -15.89
C LEU A 171 -19.16 9.96 -17.02
N VAL A 172 -18.58 8.77 -17.27
CA VAL A 172 -17.49 8.60 -18.24
C VAL A 172 -17.87 8.98 -19.67
N GLU A 173 -19.10 8.74 -20.08
CA GLU A 173 -19.61 9.08 -21.43
C GLU A 173 -19.70 10.60 -21.67
N GLN A 174 -19.75 11.40 -20.60
CA GLN A 174 -19.78 12.86 -20.71
C GLN A 174 -18.42 13.48 -21.07
N ILE A 175 -17.35 12.69 -20.99
CA ILE A 175 -15.96 13.11 -21.28
C ILE A 175 -15.30 12.15 -22.29
N PRO A 176 -15.80 12.03 -23.52
CA PRO A 176 -15.38 11.01 -24.50
C PRO A 176 -13.91 11.13 -24.93
N ARG A 177 -13.26 12.27 -24.66
CA ARG A 177 -11.83 12.50 -24.92
C ARG A 177 -10.92 12.12 -23.74
N VAL A 178 -11.48 11.52 -22.69
CA VAL A 178 -10.72 11.10 -21.52
C VAL A 178 -10.82 9.58 -21.35
N LYS A 179 -9.68 8.95 -21.18
CA LYS A 179 -9.58 7.51 -20.97
C LYS A 179 -9.13 7.19 -19.56
N PHE A 180 -9.72 6.14 -19.00
CA PHE A 180 -9.37 5.63 -17.67
C PHE A 180 -8.71 4.26 -17.78
N PHE A 181 -7.42 4.18 -17.50
CA PHE A 181 -6.71 2.93 -17.35
C PHE A 181 -6.71 2.53 -15.88
N ILE A 182 -7.41 1.44 -15.55
CA ILE A 182 -7.62 0.99 -14.17
C ILE A 182 -7.01 -0.39 -14.01
N THR A 183 -6.26 -0.61 -12.93
CA THR A 183 -5.77 -1.94 -12.58
C THR A 183 -6.35 -2.40 -11.24
N GLY A 184 -6.45 -3.70 -11.04
CA GLY A 184 -6.92 -4.29 -9.79
C GLY A 184 -6.98 -5.81 -9.83
N ARG A 185 -7.11 -6.44 -8.66
CA ARG A 185 -7.41 -7.87 -8.58
C ARG A 185 -8.88 -8.10 -8.96
N PRO A 186 -9.21 -9.28 -9.52
CA PRO A 186 -10.58 -9.63 -9.85
C PRO A 186 -11.38 -10.04 -8.60
N GLU A 187 -11.37 -9.20 -7.57
CA GLU A 187 -12.16 -9.39 -6.36
C GLU A 187 -13.66 -9.23 -6.63
N PRO A 188 -14.54 -9.88 -5.84
CA PRO A 188 -15.98 -9.82 -6.08
C PRO A 188 -16.54 -8.40 -6.22
N ARG A 189 -16.10 -7.46 -5.37
CA ARG A 189 -16.55 -6.06 -5.38
C ARG A 189 -16.16 -5.34 -6.68
N ILE A 190 -14.91 -5.52 -7.14
CA ILE A 190 -14.40 -4.95 -8.38
C ILE A 190 -15.11 -5.56 -9.60
N LYS A 191 -15.23 -6.90 -9.64
CA LYS A 191 -15.98 -7.59 -10.71
C LYS A 191 -17.41 -7.13 -10.82
N THR A 192 -18.10 -6.95 -9.68
CA THR A 192 -19.48 -6.46 -9.67
C THR A 192 -19.56 -5.05 -10.23
N GLY A 193 -18.65 -4.16 -9.87
CA GLY A 193 -18.59 -2.80 -10.38
C GLY A 193 -18.43 -2.76 -11.92
N PHE A 194 -17.48 -3.51 -12.47
CA PHE A 194 -17.26 -3.58 -13.94
C PHE A 194 -18.36 -4.33 -14.69
N ARG A 195 -19.24 -5.06 -14.00
CA ARG A 195 -20.42 -5.72 -14.61
C ARG A 195 -21.66 -4.84 -14.65
N LEU A 196 -21.62 -3.64 -14.08
CA LEU A 196 -22.72 -2.67 -14.21
C LEU A 196 -22.98 -2.41 -15.71
N PRO A 197 -24.24 -2.42 -16.17
CA PRO A 197 -24.56 -2.36 -17.61
C PRO A 197 -23.83 -1.23 -18.35
N LEU A 198 -23.91 -0.01 -17.83
CA LEU A 198 -23.26 1.17 -18.43
C LEU A 198 -21.73 1.06 -18.49
N LEU A 199 -21.10 0.45 -17.50
CA LEU A 199 -19.64 0.34 -17.47
C LEU A 199 -19.13 -0.86 -18.25
N LYS A 200 -19.89 -1.96 -18.29
CA LYS A 200 -19.56 -3.18 -19.03
C LYS A 200 -19.30 -2.89 -20.51
N ASP A 201 -20.21 -2.12 -21.14
CA ASP A 201 -20.11 -1.81 -22.56
C ASP A 201 -19.07 -0.71 -22.83
N ALA A 202 -18.77 0.12 -21.83
CA ALA A 202 -17.75 1.17 -21.89
C ALA A 202 -16.34 0.68 -21.50
N THR A 203 -16.13 -0.62 -21.18
CA THR A 203 -14.87 -1.14 -20.66
C THR A 203 -14.25 -2.19 -21.58
N ASN A 204 -12.99 -1.98 -21.96
CA ASN A 204 -12.12 -3.04 -22.47
C ASN A 204 -11.48 -3.79 -21.28
N VAL A 205 -11.67 -5.10 -21.22
CA VAL A 205 -11.18 -5.94 -20.12
C VAL A 205 -10.01 -6.78 -20.61
N PHE A 206 -8.86 -6.65 -19.97
CA PHE A 206 -7.70 -7.48 -20.22
C PHE A 206 -7.33 -8.30 -18.98
N VAL A 207 -7.17 -9.60 -19.15
CA VAL A 207 -6.93 -10.55 -18.07
C VAL A 207 -5.49 -11.08 -18.15
N LEU A 208 -4.62 -10.65 -17.25
CA LEU A 208 -3.19 -11.03 -17.29
C LEU A 208 -2.92 -12.51 -17.09
N HIS A 209 -3.80 -13.23 -16.39
CA HIS A 209 -3.62 -14.68 -16.18
C HIS A 209 -4.15 -15.53 -17.34
N ASP A 210 -4.80 -14.92 -18.34
CA ASP A 210 -5.20 -15.58 -19.58
C ASP A 210 -4.12 -15.44 -20.67
N VAL A 211 -3.08 -14.66 -20.44
CA VAL A 211 -1.90 -14.58 -21.33
C VAL A 211 -1.22 -15.95 -21.37
N HIS A 212 -0.84 -16.38 -22.58
CA HIS A 212 -0.24 -17.70 -22.77
C HIS A 212 0.98 -17.90 -21.85
N PRO A 213 1.08 -19.02 -21.11
CA PRO A 213 2.14 -19.26 -20.13
C PRO A 213 3.56 -19.10 -20.71
N ASP A 214 3.78 -19.48 -21.96
CA ASP A 214 5.10 -19.35 -22.60
C ASP A 214 5.55 -17.89 -22.75
N LEU A 215 4.64 -16.98 -23.05
CA LEU A 215 4.95 -15.55 -23.11
C LEU A 215 5.34 -15.02 -21.73
N ILE A 216 4.60 -15.41 -20.70
CA ILE A 216 4.90 -15.01 -19.32
C ILE A 216 6.25 -15.59 -18.89
N ASN A 217 6.50 -16.86 -19.17
CA ASN A 217 7.77 -17.52 -18.83
C ASN A 217 8.95 -16.91 -19.58
N ASN A 218 8.80 -16.55 -20.86
CA ASN A 218 9.83 -15.85 -21.63
C ASN A 218 10.16 -14.48 -21.02
N ASP A 219 9.15 -13.72 -20.61
CA ASP A 219 9.33 -12.44 -19.94
C ASP A 219 10.09 -12.61 -18.60
N ILE A 220 9.70 -13.60 -17.78
CA ILE A 220 10.37 -13.90 -16.51
C ILE A 220 11.80 -14.38 -16.75
N LEU A 221 12.02 -15.20 -17.76
CA LEU A 221 13.35 -15.68 -18.12
C LEU A 221 14.26 -14.51 -18.54
N LEU A 222 13.76 -13.60 -19.37
CA LEU A 222 14.49 -12.41 -19.78
C LEU A 222 14.83 -11.52 -18.57
N PHE A 223 13.86 -11.31 -17.68
CA PHE A 223 14.05 -10.56 -16.43
C PHE A 223 15.14 -11.21 -15.55
N LEU A 224 15.05 -12.53 -15.30
CA LEU A 224 16.02 -13.24 -14.48
C LEU A 224 17.42 -13.20 -15.09
N LYS A 225 17.55 -13.39 -16.42
CA LYS A 225 18.83 -13.29 -17.11
C LYS A 225 19.46 -11.92 -16.92
N HIS A 226 18.69 -10.87 -17.12
CA HIS A 226 19.17 -9.49 -16.96
C HIS A 226 19.63 -9.22 -15.52
N GLU A 227 18.74 -9.40 -14.55
CA GLU A 227 19.03 -9.03 -13.14
C GLU A 227 20.14 -9.89 -12.53
N LEU A 228 20.16 -11.21 -12.84
CA LEU A 228 21.20 -12.09 -12.32
C LEU A 228 22.57 -11.87 -13.01
N SER A 229 22.58 -11.43 -14.26
CA SER A 229 23.82 -11.01 -14.94
C SER A 229 24.41 -9.75 -14.29
N GLU A 230 23.57 -8.76 -13.99
CA GLU A 230 23.97 -7.55 -13.27
C GLU A 230 24.49 -7.88 -11.85
N LEU A 231 23.82 -8.82 -11.18
CA LEU A 231 24.24 -9.30 -9.87
C LEU A 231 25.59 -10.02 -9.93
N ALA A 232 25.78 -10.93 -10.90
CA ALA A 232 27.03 -11.61 -11.13
C ALA A 232 28.18 -10.62 -11.39
N HIS A 233 27.93 -9.59 -12.21
CA HIS A 233 28.93 -8.55 -12.47
C HIS A 233 29.32 -7.78 -11.20
N ARG A 234 28.34 -7.37 -10.36
CA ARG A 234 28.60 -6.68 -9.10
C ARG A 234 29.43 -7.52 -8.12
N HIS A 235 29.13 -8.83 -8.02
CA HIS A 235 29.83 -9.76 -7.15
C HIS A 235 31.06 -10.43 -7.78
N ARG A 236 31.41 -10.11 -9.04
CA ARG A 236 32.54 -10.66 -9.81
C ARG A 236 32.47 -12.18 -9.93
N LEU A 237 31.29 -12.74 -10.20
CA LEU A 237 31.04 -14.18 -10.33
C LEU A 237 31.05 -14.56 -11.81
N GLU A 238 32.10 -15.25 -12.26
CA GLU A 238 32.20 -15.70 -13.64
C GLU A 238 31.37 -16.98 -13.87
N GLY A 239 30.57 -16.98 -14.93
CA GLY A 239 29.74 -18.15 -15.30
C GLY A 239 28.61 -18.47 -14.34
N TRP A 240 28.27 -17.56 -13.42
CA TRP A 240 27.19 -17.71 -12.46
C TRP A 240 26.03 -16.75 -12.76
N PRO A 241 24.78 -17.20 -12.51
CA PRO A 241 24.35 -18.58 -12.35
C PRO A 241 24.36 -19.31 -13.70
N SER A 242 24.33 -20.64 -13.70
CA SER A 242 24.23 -21.40 -14.95
C SER A 242 22.87 -21.15 -15.63
N ASP A 243 22.82 -21.33 -16.96
CA ASP A 243 21.57 -21.25 -17.73
C ASP A 243 20.51 -22.24 -17.23
N GLU A 244 20.93 -23.39 -16.71
CA GLU A 244 20.04 -24.39 -16.11
C GLU A 244 19.39 -23.85 -14.84
N ASN A 245 20.19 -23.23 -13.95
CA ASN A 245 19.68 -22.61 -12.73
C ASN A 245 18.67 -21.49 -13.03
N ILE A 246 18.95 -20.65 -14.04
CA ILE A 246 18.02 -19.60 -14.46
C ILE A 246 16.70 -20.19 -14.97
N ARG A 247 16.76 -21.26 -15.76
CA ARG A 247 15.54 -21.95 -16.26
C ARG A 247 14.75 -22.56 -15.10
N LEU A 248 15.42 -23.16 -14.10
CA LEU A 248 14.75 -23.72 -12.93
C LEU A 248 14.10 -22.62 -12.07
N LEU A 249 14.76 -21.48 -11.86
CA LEU A 249 14.15 -20.33 -11.19
C LEU A 249 12.93 -19.80 -11.94
N CYS A 250 12.99 -19.75 -13.28
CA CYS A 250 11.86 -19.39 -14.12
C CYS A 250 10.67 -20.35 -13.93
N GLN A 251 10.92 -21.67 -13.96
CA GLN A 251 9.89 -22.68 -13.71
C GLN A 251 9.28 -22.55 -12.32
N ARG A 252 10.11 -22.34 -11.28
CA ARG A 252 9.68 -22.11 -9.90
C ARG A 252 8.84 -20.85 -9.74
N SER A 253 9.06 -19.84 -10.58
CA SER A 253 8.25 -18.61 -10.57
C SER A 253 6.78 -18.88 -10.94
N ALA A 254 6.49 -19.98 -11.65
CA ALA A 254 5.15 -20.41 -12.03
C ALA A 254 4.28 -19.26 -12.58
N GLY A 255 4.87 -18.38 -13.40
CA GLY A 255 4.22 -17.21 -13.98
C GLY A 255 4.11 -15.98 -13.05
N LEU A 256 4.66 -16.02 -11.83
CA LEU A 256 4.64 -14.89 -10.90
C LEU A 256 5.94 -14.09 -10.95
N PHE A 257 5.89 -12.88 -11.46
CA PHE A 257 7.04 -11.95 -11.42
C PHE A 257 7.52 -11.64 -10.00
N VAL A 258 6.61 -11.56 -9.03
CA VAL A 258 6.99 -11.32 -7.63
C VAL A 258 7.94 -12.38 -7.10
N TYR A 259 7.80 -13.65 -7.50
CA TYR A 259 8.75 -14.70 -7.14
C TYR A 259 10.14 -14.40 -7.71
N ALA A 260 10.23 -14.07 -8.99
CA ALA A 260 11.49 -13.76 -9.65
C ALA A 260 12.18 -12.55 -9.02
N VAL A 261 11.44 -11.47 -8.77
CA VAL A 261 11.97 -10.25 -8.13
C VAL A 261 12.43 -10.52 -6.70
N THR A 262 11.62 -11.25 -5.90
CA THR A 262 11.99 -11.62 -4.53
C THR A 262 13.24 -12.51 -4.50
N THR A 263 13.34 -13.45 -5.45
CA THR A 263 14.53 -14.28 -5.62
C THR A 263 15.78 -13.45 -5.89
N VAL A 264 15.73 -12.52 -6.85
CA VAL A 264 16.87 -11.63 -7.16
C VAL A 264 17.26 -10.81 -5.93
N LYS A 265 16.31 -10.20 -5.25
CA LYS A 265 16.57 -9.45 -4.01
C LYS A 265 17.18 -10.31 -2.91
N PHE A 266 16.70 -11.56 -2.78
CA PHE A 266 17.24 -12.48 -1.80
C PHE A 266 18.69 -12.88 -2.13
N LEU A 267 19.02 -13.06 -3.40
CA LEU A 267 20.39 -13.35 -3.84
C LEU A 267 21.33 -12.13 -3.68
N ASP A 268 20.82 -10.90 -3.81
CA ASP A 268 21.56 -9.65 -3.70
C ASP A 268 21.73 -9.20 -2.23
N SER A 269 22.24 -10.09 -1.38
CA SER A 269 22.47 -9.81 0.03
C SER A 269 23.83 -9.20 0.30
N LYS A 270 23.89 -8.26 1.24
CA LYS A 270 25.15 -7.67 1.74
C LYS A 270 25.91 -8.59 2.69
N THR A 271 25.26 -9.63 3.25
CA THR A 271 25.79 -10.45 4.35
C THR A 271 26.07 -11.90 3.97
N HIS A 272 25.57 -12.37 2.82
CA HIS A 272 25.73 -13.76 2.39
C HIS A 272 26.13 -13.84 0.92
N LEU A 273 26.80 -14.92 0.55
CA LEU A 273 27.21 -15.17 -0.82
C LEU A 273 25.99 -15.56 -1.69
N PRO A 274 25.83 -14.97 -2.88
CA PRO A 274 24.72 -15.28 -3.78
C PRO A 274 24.60 -16.76 -4.14
N GLU A 275 25.74 -17.48 -4.26
CA GLU A 275 25.79 -18.90 -4.60
C GLU A 275 25.15 -19.74 -3.48
N GLN A 276 25.45 -19.45 -2.21
CA GLN A 276 24.89 -20.18 -1.07
C GLN A 276 23.37 -19.98 -1.00
N ARG A 277 22.91 -18.77 -1.23
CA ARG A 277 21.46 -18.46 -1.23
C ARG A 277 20.75 -19.10 -2.44
N LEU A 278 21.39 -19.14 -3.58
CA LEU A 278 20.87 -19.85 -4.75
C LEU A 278 20.66 -21.33 -4.45
N ASP A 279 21.66 -21.99 -3.83
CA ASP A 279 21.56 -23.39 -3.43
C ASP A 279 20.36 -23.66 -2.51
N VAL A 280 20.05 -22.74 -1.58
CA VAL A 280 18.88 -22.86 -0.71
C VAL A 280 17.59 -22.83 -1.54
N ILE A 281 17.44 -21.85 -2.47
CA ILE A 281 16.26 -21.76 -3.31
C ILE A 281 16.09 -22.99 -4.19
N LEU A 282 17.18 -23.50 -4.76
CA LEU A 282 17.16 -24.67 -5.65
C LEU A 282 16.81 -25.98 -4.92
N LYS A 283 17.04 -26.03 -3.60
CA LYS A 283 16.69 -27.20 -2.74
C LYS A 283 15.27 -27.12 -2.16
N LEU A 284 14.51 -26.03 -2.40
CA LEU A 284 13.14 -25.94 -1.90
C LEU A 284 12.29 -27.11 -2.39
N PRO A 285 11.37 -27.63 -1.53
CA PRO A 285 10.55 -28.78 -1.89
C PRO A 285 9.68 -28.47 -3.10
N GLU A 286 9.58 -29.45 -3.98
CA GLU A 286 8.75 -29.43 -5.18
C GLU A 286 7.43 -30.14 -4.89
N SER A 287 6.32 -29.56 -5.36
CA SER A 287 5.04 -30.25 -5.30
C SER A 287 5.01 -31.31 -6.42
N THR A 288 4.96 -32.58 -6.06
CA THR A 288 4.76 -33.66 -7.02
C THR A 288 3.27 -33.98 -7.18
N THR A 289 2.83 -34.17 -8.43
CA THR A 289 1.49 -34.71 -8.68
C THR A 289 1.45 -36.21 -8.36
N PRO A 290 0.24 -36.82 -8.13
CA PRO A 290 0.11 -38.26 -7.95
C PRO A 290 0.70 -39.09 -9.10
N GLU A 291 0.87 -38.47 -10.27
CA GLU A 291 1.44 -39.05 -11.47
C GLU A 291 2.98 -38.91 -11.58
N GLY A 292 3.62 -38.39 -10.53
CA GLY A 292 5.08 -38.22 -10.46
C GLY A 292 5.66 -37.06 -11.29
N LYS A 293 4.81 -36.17 -11.83
CA LYS A 293 5.27 -34.98 -12.54
C LYS A 293 5.46 -33.80 -11.57
N THR A 294 6.59 -33.14 -11.67
CA THR A 294 6.85 -31.92 -10.92
C THR A 294 5.90 -30.82 -11.38
N GLN A 295 5.08 -30.29 -10.48
CA GLN A 295 4.19 -29.17 -10.76
C GLN A 295 4.46 -28.04 -9.79
N PHE A 296 4.87 -26.89 -10.28
CA PHE A 296 5.01 -25.68 -9.48
C PHE A 296 3.66 -24.96 -9.41
N LYS A 297 3.07 -24.90 -8.21
CA LYS A 297 1.86 -24.12 -7.96
C LYS A 297 2.28 -22.70 -7.52
N PRO A 298 1.82 -21.64 -8.21
CA PRO A 298 2.32 -20.28 -7.99
C PRO A 298 2.32 -19.83 -6.53
N ARG A 299 1.20 -20.08 -5.83
CA ARG A 299 1.02 -19.66 -4.43
C ARG A 299 1.92 -20.45 -3.48
N THR A 300 1.99 -21.77 -3.63
CA THR A 300 2.80 -22.65 -2.77
C THR A 300 4.29 -22.36 -2.92
N THR A 301 4.75 -22.12 -4.14
CA THR A 301 6.17 -21.84 -4.42
C THR A 301 6.60 -20.50 -3.81
N LEU A 302 5.75 -19.48 -3.91
CA LEU A 302 6.02 -18.18 -3.31
C LEU A 302 6.02 -18.23 -1.77
N ASP A 303 5.07 -18.97 -1.18
CA ASP A 303 4.99 -19.18 0.26
C ASP A 303 6.23 -19.92 0.79
N SER A 304 6.72 -20.93 0.05
CA SER A 304 7.97 -21.64 0.38
C SER A 304 9.19 -20.72 0.32
N LEU A 305 9.25 -19.81 -0.66
CA LEU A 305 10.32 -18.83 -0.73
C LEU A 305 10.30 -17.89 0.49
N TYR A 306 9.13 -17.34 0.84
CA TYR A 306 9.00 -16.48 2.01
C TYR A 306 9.42 -17.19 3.30
N LEU A 307 8.94 -18.41 3.49
CA LEU A 307 9.29 -19.22 4.67
C LEU A 307 10.81 -19.46 4.75
N SER A 308 11.45 -19.79 3.63
CA SER A 308 12.89 -20.05 3.60
C SER A 308 13.71 -18.81 3.90
N VAL A 309 13.30 -17.65 3.41
CA VAL A 309 13.96 -16.37 3.76
C VAL A 309 13.88 -16.11 5.26
N LEU A 310 12.71 -16.33 5.86
CA LEU A 310 12.51 -16.14 7.30
C LEU A 310 13.32 -17.16 8.12
N GLN A 311 13.31 -18.43 7.75
CA GLN A 311 14.06 -19.49 8.43
C GLN A 311 15.57 -19.32 8.34
N MET A 312 16.06 -18.78 7.22
CA MET A 312 17.48 -18.43 7.11
C MET A 312 17.88 -17.21 7.95
N ALA A 313 16.99 -16.24 8.05
CA ALA A 313 17.23 -15.04 8.84
C ALA A 313 17.19 -15.32 10.36
N PHE A 314 16.34 -16.27 10.77
CA PHE A 314 16.04 -16.58 12.18
C PHE A 314 16.22 -18.07 12.44
N THR A 315 17.45 -18.48 12.70
CA THR A 315 17.84 -19.88 12.88
C THR A 315 17.64 -20.40 14.30
N GLU A 316 17.62 -19.51 15.29
CA GLU A 316 17.44 -19.86 16.70
C GLU A 316 15.95 -20.02 17.00
N GLU A 317 15.61 -21.07 17.74
CA GLU A 317 14.25 -21.34 18.22
C GLU A 317 14.17 -20.98 19.71
N ASP A 318 13.86 -19.71 19.99
CA ASP A 318 13.67 -19.20 21.34
C ASP A 318 12.31 -18.46 21.39
N PRO A 319 11.36 -18.88 22.24
CA PRO A 319 10.04 -18.26 22.33
C PRO A 319 10.05 -16.76 22.62
N GLU A 320 11.03 -16.25 23.38
CA GLU A 320 11.17 -14.80 23.64
C GLU A 320 11.61 -14.08 22.37
N VAL A 321 12.58 -14.62 21.65
CA VAL A 321 13.05 -14.10 20.36
C VAL A 321 11.95 -14.19 19.31
N ASP A 322 11.21 -15.29 19.24
CA ASP A 322 10.07 -15.47 18.33
C ASP A 322 8.98 -14.43 18.57
N SER A 323 8.69 -14.10 19.84
CA SER A 323 7.72 -13.05 20.19
C SER A 323 8.17 -11.66 19.69
N VAL A 324 9.45 -11.35 19.83
CA VAL A 324 10.03 -10.10 19.32
C VAL A 324 9.98 -10.06 17.79
N ILE A 325 10.31 -11.16 17.11
CA ILE A 325 10.22 -11.28 15.65
C ILE A 325 8.78 -11.03 15.19
N GLN A 326 7.81 -11.69 15.81
CA GLN A 326 6.39 -11.52 15.49
C GLN A 326 5.93 -10.08 15.72
N SER A 327 6.34 -9.46 16.81
CA SER A 327 6.00 -8.06 17.13
C SER A 327 6.55 -7.10 16.05
N ILE A 328 7.82 -7.23 15.67
CA ILE A 328 8.46 -6.33 14.70
C ILE A 328 7.90 -6.55 13.29
N ILE A 329 7.91 -7.81 12.80
CA ILE A 329 7.43 -8.12 11.44
C ILE A 329 5.93 -7.82 11.35
N GLY A 330 5.19 -8.14 12.40
CA GLY A 330 3.77 -7.88 12.48
C GLY A 330 3.46 -6.38 12.50
N SER A 331 4.26 -5.57 13.18
CA SER A 331 4.13 -4.11 13.11
C SER A 331 4.30 -3.61 11.68
N VAL A 332 5.35 -4.04 10.97
CA VAL A 332 5.54 -3.67 9.55
C VAL A 332 4.32 -4.03 8.68
N VAL A 333 3.62 -5.11 9.03
CA VAL A 333 2.51 -5.66 8.21
C VAL A 333 1.15 -5.06 8.57
N LEU A 334 0.93 -4.69 9.85
CA LEU A 334 -0.39 -4.31 10.37
C LEU A 334 -0.49 -2.83 10.80
N LEU A 335 0.58 -2.06 10.78
CA LEU A 335 0.49 -0.62 11.02
C LEU A 335 -0.41 0.04 9.97
N VAL A 336 -1.24 0.97 10.41
CA VAL A 336 -2.18 1.74 9.56
C VAL A 336 -1.40 2.59 8.56
N ASN A 337 -0.35 3.26 9.05
CA ASN A 337 0.63 3.96 8.25
C ASN A 337 2.03 3.41 8.59
N PRO A 338 2.89 3.15 7.61
CA PRO A 338 4.23 2.65 7.86
C PRO A 338 5.07 3.59 8.72
N LEU A 339 5.87 3.03 9.60
CA LEU A 339 6.79 3.75 10.48
C LEU A 339 8.25 3.44 10.14
N PRO A 340 9.17 4.36 10.47
CA PRO A 340 10.60 4.06 10.50
C PRO A 340 10.91 3.08 11.65
N PRO A 341 12.09 2.41 11.63
CA PRO A 341 12.49 1.47 12.68
C PRO A 341 12.41 2.05 14.10
N SER A 342 12.70 3.35 14.27
CA SER A 342 12.60 4.04 15.57
C SER A 342 11.16 4.10 16.09
N GLY A 343 10.18 4.37 15.22
CA GLY A 343 8.77 4.40 15.61
C GLY A 343 8.22 3.01 15.94
N ILE A 344 8.66 1.97 15.20
CA ILE A 344 8.32 0.58 15.52
C ILE A 344 8.89 0.18 16.89
N ALA A 345 10.16 0.55 17.14
CA ALA A 345 10.83 0.28 18.41
C ALA A 345 10.11 0.92 19.60
N GLU A 346 9.67 2.18 19.44
CA GLU A 346 8.94 2.92 20.46
C GLU A 346 7.59 2.25 20.80
N LEU A 347 6.82 1.83 19.79
CA LEU A 347 5.53 1.16 19.99
C LEU A 347 5.67 -0.24 20.60
N ALA A 348 6.77 -0.92 20.32
CA ALA A 348 7.01 -2.29 20.78
C ALA A 348 7.84 -2.34 22.09
N ASP A 349 8.25 -1.20 22.63
CA ASP A 349 9.17 -1.06 23.78
C ASP A 349 10.48 -1.85 23.57
N LEU A 350 11.11 -1.65 22.39
CA LEU A 350 12.32 -2.36 21.98
C LEU A 350 13.46 -1.40 21.70
N ASN A 351 14.69 -1.93 21.73
CA ASN A 351 15.86 -1.17 21.32
C ASN A 351 15.83 -0.91 19.79
N PRO A 352 15.92 0.35 19.33
CA PRO A 352 15.92 0.68 17.90
C PRO A 352 16.99 -0.05 17.07
N ARG A 353 18.17 -0.31 17.65
CA ARG A 353 19.24 -1.08 16.96
C ARG A 353 18.84 -2.54 16.72
N GLN A 354 18.14 -3.14 17.68
CA GLN A 354 17.61 -4.52 17.55
C GLN A 354 16.59 -4.60 16.43
N VAL A 355 15.68 -3.61 16.36
CA VAL A 355 14.67 -3.52 15.27
C VAL A 355 15.35 -3.40 13.92
N VAL A 356 16.35 -2.52 13.77
CA VAL A 356 17.10 -2.35 12.51
C VAL A 356 17.79 -3.65 12.10
N LEU A 357 18.47 -4.33 13.01
CA LEU A 357 19.18 -5.58 12.72
C LEU A 357 18.20 -6.66 12.23
N LEU A 358 17.07 -6.82 12.90
CA LEU A 358 16.06 -7.81 12.54
C LEU A 358 15.44 -7.51 11.16
N LEU A 359 15.08 -6.26 10.90
CA LEU A 359 14.54 -5.85 9.60
C LEU A 359 15.55 -6.01 8.46
N THR A 360 16.83 -5.72 8.72
CA THR A 360 17.91 -5.91 7.74
C THR A 360 18.10 -7.39 7.39
N SER A 361 17.89 -8.31 8.32
CA SER A 361 18.01 -9.76 8.06
C SER A 361 17.01 -10.26 7.03
N ILE A 362 15.88 -9.56 6.86
CA ILE A 362 14.81 -9.87 5.88
C ILE A 362 14.62 -8.76 4.84
N GLU A 363 15.66 -7.97 4.55
CA GLU A 363 15.61 -6.84 3.61
C GLU A 363 15.05 -7.21 2.22
N SER A 364 15.23 -8.47 1.80
CA SER A 364 14.69 -8.96 0.52
C SER A 364 13.16 -9.00 0.46
N LEU A 365 12.48 -9.02 1.62
CA LEU A 365 11.02 -9.03 1.75
C LEU A 365 10.45 -7.64 2.05
N LEU A 366 11.31 -6.65 2.28
CA LEU A 366 10.95 -5.31 2.71
C LEU A 366 11.45 -4.25 1.73
N ILE A 367 10.88 -3.07 1.84
CA ILE A 367 11.43 -1.83 1.30
C ILE A 367 12.07 -1.11 2.49
N LEU A 368 13.40 -1.15 2.51
CA LEU A 368 14.24 -0.44 3.46
C LEU A 368 15.00 0.65 2.70
N ASP A 369 14.99 1.86 3.23
CA ASP A 369 15.79 2.97 2.72
C ASP A 369 17.14 3.03 3.45
N GLU A 370 18.15 3.62 2.83
CA GLU A 370 19.44 3.89 3.49
C GLU A 370 19.30 4.93 4.62
N ASP A 371 18.33 5.83 4.49
CA ASP A 371 17.92 6.76 5.54
C ASP A 371 17.04 6.05 6.56
N PRO A 372 17.51 5.82 7.81
CA PRO A 372 16.76 5.10 8.83
C PRO A 372 15.50 5.87 9.33
N THR A 373 15.32 7.11 8.91
CA THR A 373 14.12 7.89 9.21
C THR A 373 12.95 7.60 8.26
N GLN A 374 13.23 6.88 7.18
CA GLN A 374 12.20 6.50 6.21
C GLN A 374 11.36 5.32 6.69
N PRO A 375 10.06 5.29 6.36
CA PRO A 375 9.17 4.21 6.76
C PRO A 375 9.53 2.86 6.14
N VAL A 376 9.48 1.81 6.95
CA VAL A 376 9.64 0.42 6.51
C VAL A 376 8.30 -0.15 6.08
N LYS A 377 8.27 -0.88 4.96
CA LYS A 377 7.06 -1.53 4.46
C LYS A 377 7.36 -2.84 3.73
N PRO A 378 6.36 -3.73 3.62
CA PRO A 378 6.50 -4.94 2.83
C PRO A 378 6.85 -4.61 1.38
N PHE A 379 7.76 -5.40 0.79
CA PHE A 379 8.10 -5.26 -0.62
C PHE A 379 6.89 -5.54 -1.53
N HIS A 380 6.07 -6.52 -1.14
CA HIS A 380 4.87 -6.90 -1.89
C HIS A 380 3.76 -7.38 -0.96
N LYS A 381 2.52 -7.04 -1.28
CA LYS A 381 1.32 -7.36 -0.50
C LYS A 381 1.05 -8.86 -0.26
N SER A 382 1.64 -9.76 -1.07
CA SER A 382 1.50 -11.20 -0.83
C SER A 382 2.29 -11.68 0.40
N PHE A 383 3.27 -10.91 0.88
CA PHE A 383 3.99 -11.23 2.10
C PHE A 383 3.13 -11.02 3.37
N PRO A 384 2.46 -9.87 3.57
CA PRO A 384 1.41 -9.75 4.59
C PRO A 384 0.32 -10.82 4.49
N ASP A 385 -0.18 -11.07 3.27
CA ASP A 385 -1.21 -12.09 3.04
C ASP A 385 -0.72 -13.52 3.43
N PHE A 386 0.58 -13.81 3.25
CA PHE A 386 1.21 -15.05 3.69
C PHE A 386 1.30 -15.13 5.21
N LEU A 387 1.86 -14.12 5.87
CA LEU A 387 2.11 -14.13 7.30
C LEU A 387 0.83 -14.22 8.15
N THR A 388 -0.27 -13.67 7.66
CA THR A 388 -1.55 -13.59 8.39
C THR A 388 -2.55 -14.71 8.07
N ASP A 389 -2.21 -15.61 7.15
CA ASP A 389 -3.03 -16.77 6.78
C ASP A 389 -2.46 -18.05 7.43
N PRO A 390 -3.14 -18.68 8.40
CA PRO A 390 -2.63 -19.85 9.12
C PRO A 390 -2.47 -21.09 8.24
N TYR A 391 -3.12 -21.13 7.08
CA TYR A 391 -2.99 -22.22 6.12
C TYR A 391 -1.79 -22.05 5.17
N ARG A 392 -1.22 -20.83 5.11
CA ARG A 392 -0.06 -20.50 4.31
C ARG A 392 1.21 -20.43 5.15
N CYS A 393 1.19 -19.68 6.23
CA CYS A 393 2.30 -19.56 7.18
C CYS A 393 2.13 -20.66 8.26
N ILE A 394 2.60 -21.85 7.93
CA ILE A 394 2.48 -23.03 8.81
C ILE A 394 3.47 -23.02 9.98
N ASP A 395 4.57 -22.27 9.86
CA ASP A 395 5.55 -22.08 10.93
C ASP A 395 5.01 -21.06 11.93
N LYS A 396 4.69 -21.54 13.15
CA LYS A 396 4.09 -20.72 14.20
C LYS A 396 4.98 -19.57 14.66
N ARG A 397 6.29 -19.65 14.44
CA ARG A 397 7.24 -18.57 14.78
C ARG A 397 6.98 -17.30 13.98
N PHE A 398 6.46 -17.45 12.75
CA PHE A 398 6.26 -16.34 11.83
C PHE A 398 4.79 -16.02 11.57
N HIS A 399 3.87 -16.91 11.94
CA HIS A 399 2.44 -16.66 11.76
C HIS A 399 1.95 -15.52 12.66
N ILE A 400 1.30 -14.53 12.07
CA ILE A 400 0.79 -13.33 12.74
C ILE A 400 -0.72 -13.45 12.93
N SER A 401 -1.14 -13.59 14.18
CA SER A 401 -2.55 -13.44 14.57
C SER A 401 -2.94 -11.97 14.54
N ARG A 402 -3.73 -11.56 13.55
CA ARG A 402 -4.13 -10.15 13.36
C ARG A 402 -4.71 -9.53 14.63
N GLY A 403 -5.71 -10.20 15.23
CA GLY A 403 -6.40 -9.66 16.40
C GLY A 403 -5.49 -9.48 17.62
N ASN A 404 -4.62 -10.47 17.88
CA ASN A 404 -3.68 -10.39 19.00
C ASN A 404 -2.65 -9.29 18.79
N LEU A 405 -2.15 -9.15 17.58
CA LEU A 405 -1.14 -8.12 17.29
C LEU A 405 -1.75 -6.72 17.27
N HIS A 406 -2.97 -6.54 16.77
CA HIS A 406 -3.68 -5.27 16.92
C HIS A 406 -3.88 -4.90 18.40
N LEU A 407 -4.13 -5.88 19.27
CA LEU A 407 -4.18 -5.64 20.70
C LEU A 407 -2.82 -5.15 21.26
N GLN A 408 -1.72 -5.80 20.88
CA GLN A 408 -0.38 -5.35 21.28
C GLN A 408 -0.06 -3.94 20.77
N LEU A 409 -0.41 -3.63 19.51
CA LEU A 409 -0.22 -2.29 18.94
C LEU A 409 -1.10 -1.22 19.64
N ALA A 410 -2.34 -1.56 20.01
CA ALA A 410 -3.19 -0.67 20.79
C ALA A 410 -2.60 -0.40 22.18
N ILE A 411 -2.08 -1.44 22.86
CA ILE A 411 -1.37 -1.31 24.13
C ILE A 411 -0.15 -0.42 23.95
N GLY A 412 0.72 -0.70 22.97
CA GLY A 412 1.91 0.11 22.71
C GLY A 412 1.58 1.59 22.45
N CYS A 413 0.57 1.87 21.62
CA CYS A 413 0.11 3.22 21.37
C CYS A 413 -0.34 3.92 22.66
N LEU A 414 -1.22 3.28 23.46
CA LEU A 414 -1.73 3.86 24.71
C LEU A 414 -0.63 4.03 25.76
N THR A 415 0.32 3.11 25.83
CA THR A 415 1.50 3.24 26.72
C THR A 415 2.35 4.43 26.32
N VAL A 416 2.75 4.56 25.05
CA VAL A 416 3.51 5.71 24.56
C VAL A 416 2.77 7.02 24.83
N MET A 417 1.45 7.05 24.61
CA MET A 417 0.64 8.24 24.89
C MET A 417 0.61 8.57 26.39
N ASN A 418 0.41 7.59 27.26
CA ASN A 418 0.37 7.81 28.71
C ASN A 418 1.71 8.26 29.29
N ASP A 419 2.81 7.75 28.75
CA ASP A 419 4.16 8.06 29.23
C ASP A 419 4.66 9.40 28.69
N SER A 420 4.33 9.76 27.45
CA SER A 420 4.97 10.87 26.74
C SER A 420 4.11 12.12 26.58
N LEU A 421 2.77 12.01 26.73
CA LEU A 421 1.90 13.19 26.63
C LEU A 421 1.96 14.03 27.92
N GLU A 422 2.29 15.30 27.78
CA GLU A 422 2.29 16.30 28.83
C GLU A 422 1.51 17.54 28.36
N GLN A 423 0.92 18.29 29.33
CA GLN A 423 0.31 19.57 29.01
C GLN A 423 1.35 20.53 28.46
N ASN A 424 1.02 21.24 27.41
CA ASN A 424 1.92 22.12 26.68
C ASN A 424 3.21 21.46 26.20
N SER A 425 3.12 20.22 25.71
CA SER A 425 4.26 19.46 25.16
C SER A 425 5.04 20.22 24.08
N LEU A 426 4.39 21.17 23.39
CA LEU A 426 4.98 21.97 22.33
C LEU A 426 5.53 23.32 22.82
N ASP A 427 5.42 23.61 24.13
CA ASP A 427 5.90 24.87 24.75
C ASP A 427 5.34 26.09 24.02
N PHE A 428 3.99 26.11 23.89
CA PHE A 428 3.30 27.25 23.31
C PHE A 428 3.20 28.39 24.35
N PRO A 429 3.27 29.64 23.87
CA PRO A 429 2.88 30.77 24.68
C PRO A 429 1.41 30.65 25.14
N ASP A 430 1.08 31.14 26.32
CA ASP A 430 -0.29 31.15 26.83
C ASP A 430 -1.26 31.77 25.80
N TYR A 431 -2.36 31.05 25.52
CA TYR A 431 -3.41 31.47 24.58
C TYR A 431 -2.98 31.63 23.10
N ALA A 432 -1.82 31.10 22.69
CA ALA A 432 -1.39 31.15 21.30
C ALA A 432 -2.29 30.26 20.41
N LEU A 433 -2.69 30.77 19.25
CA LEU A 433 -3.28 29.96 18.20
C LEU A 433 -2.17 29.30 17.37
N ASN A 434 -2.43 28.12 16.81
CA ASN A 434 -1.47 27.44 15.92
C ASN A 434 -1.01 28.33 14.75
N SER A 435 -1.86 29.26 14.29
CA SER A 435 -1.54 30.24 13.25
C SER A 435 -0.48 31.27 13.68
N ASP A 436 -0.34 31.51 14.98
CA ASP A 436 0.52 32.55 15.55
C ASP A 436 1.93 32.01 15.85
N VAL A 437 2.08 30.68 15.83
CA VAL A 437 3.36 30.00 16.09
C VAL A 437 4.12 29.82 14.77
N ILE A 438 5.13 30.66 14.56
CA ILE A 438 5.89 30.73 13.29
C ILE A 438 6.64 29.42 13.02
N ASP A 439 7.15 28.75 14.06
CA ASP A 439 7.98 27.54 14.03
C ASP A 439 7.23 26.26 14.43
N LEU A 440 5.90 26.24 14.27
CA LEU A 440 5.03 25.14 14.70
C LEU A 440 5.54 23.77 14.21
N GLN A 441 5.86 23.66 12.91
CA GLN A 441 6.32 22.38 12.37
C GLN A 441 7.66 21.94 12.97
N ALA A 442 8.60 22.85 13.15
CA ALA A 442 9.90 22.55 13.78
C ALA A 442 9.75 22.10 15.24
N ARG A 443 8.83 22.71 15.99
CA ARG A 443 8.50 22.28 17.36
C ARG A 443 7.88 20.88 17.36
N VAL A 444 6.90 20.62 16.50
CA VAL A 444 6.32 19.29 16.33
C VAL A 444 7.42 18.28 16.03
N ASP A 445 8.31 18.57 15.06
CA ASP A 445 9.35 17.63 14.62
C ASP A 445 10.41 17.35 15.70
N SER A 446 10.68 18.32 16.57
CA SER A 446 11.69 18.16 17.63
C SER A 446 11.14 17.58 18.94
N ARG A 447 9.85 17.76 19.24
CA ARG A 447 9.27 17.43 20.56
C ARG A 447 8.33 16.23 20.53
N ILE A 448 7.72 15.94 19.39
CA ILE A 448 6.79 14.81 19.24
C ILE A 448 7.49 13.72 18.42
N SER A 449 7.79 12.61 19.07
CA SER A 449 8.40 11.44 18.40
C SER A 449 7.49 10.89 17.30
N VAL A 450 8.07 10.12 16.37
CA VAL A 450 7.31 9.52 15.26
C VAL A 450 6.31 8.50 15.78
N GLY A 451 6.69 7.71 16.80
CA GLY A 451 5.81 6.74 17.45
C GLY A 451 4.66 7.42 18.19
N LEU A 452 4.91 8.52 18.93
CA LEU A 452 3.87 9.27 19.61
C LEU A 452 2.88 9.91 18.61
N ARG A 453 3.36 10.47 17.48
CA ARG A 453 2.47 10.99 16.42
C ARG A 453 1.56 9.89 15.87
N TYR A 454 2.13 8.74 15.61
CA TYR A 454 1.38 7.59 15.14
C TYR A 454 0.36 7.14 16.20
N ALA A 455 0.79 6.99 17.44
CA ALA A 455 -0.06 6.58 18.55
C ALA A 455 -1.27 7.50 18.70
N CYS A 456 -1.06 8.82 18.73
CA CYS A 456 -2.14 9.81 18.84
C CYS A 456 -3.19 9.71 17.72
N GLN A 457 -2.80 9.27 16.52
CA GLN A 457 -3.69 9.20 15.36
C GLN A 457 -4.30 7.82 15.13
N SER A 458 -3.69 6.73 15.62
CA SER A 458 -4.01 5.37 15.16
C SER A 458 -4.42 4.37 16.26
N TRP A 459 -4.26 4.70 17.54
CA TRP A 459 -4.56 3.79 18.67
C TRP A 459 -5.97 3.19 18.59
N HIS A 460 -6.97 4.00 18.26
CA HIS A 460 -8.37 3.60 18.15
C HIS A 460 -8.61 2.60 17.01
N SER A 461 -7.87 2.72 15.91
CA SER A 461 -7.98 1.79 14.78
C SER A 461 -7.45 0.41 15.15
N HIS A 462 -6.33 0.34 15.90
CA HIS A 462 -5.84 -0.93 16.41
C HIS A 462 -6.78 -1.51 17.46
N LEU A 463 -7.35 -0.70 18.32
CA LEU A 463 -8.30 -1.15 19.34
C LEU A 463 -9.53 -1.83 18.72
N THR A 464 -10.13 -1.23 17.70
CA THR A 464 -11.31 -1.80 17.03
C THR A 464 -11.03 -3.07 16.22
N MET A 465 -9.79 -3.29 15.79
CA MET A 465 -9.37 -4.50 15.08
C MET A 465 -8.78 -5.58 16.00
N SER A 466 -8.71 -5.32 17.30
CA SER A 466 -8.10 -6.20 18.28
C SER A 466 -9.05 -7.33 18.71
N SER A 467 -8.45 -8.41 19.16
CA SER A 467 -9.16 -9.51 19.83
C SER A 467 -8.29 -10.06 20.96
N GLY A 468 -8.92 -10.56 22.04
CA GLY A 468 -8.21 -11.12 23.18
C GLY A 468 -8.75 -10.66 24.53
N HIS A 469 -7.86 -10.56 25.52
CA HIS A 469 -8.20 -10.13 26.89
C HIS A 469 -7.90 -8.65 27.09
N PHE A 470 -8.92 -7.84 27.35
CA PHE A 470 -8.84 -6.38 27.36
C PHE A 470 -8.65 -5.73 28.73
N TRP A 471 -8.58 -6.48 29.85
CA TRP A 471 -8.52 -5.90 31.18
C TRP A 471 -7.40 -4.86 31.38
N TYR A 472 -6.24 -5.10 30.80
CA TYR A 472 -5.11 -4.15 30.86
C TYR A 472 -5.34 -2.90 30.01
N VAL A 473 -5.96 -3.08 28.85
CA VAL A 473 -6.33 -1.97 27.95
C VAL A 473 -7.31 -1.01 28.61
N PHE A 474 -8.29 -1.52 29.39
CA PHE A 474 -9.21 -0.66 30.13
C PHE A 474 -8.47 0.25 31.10
N SER A 475 -7.44 -0.24 31.80
CA SER A 475 -6.62 0.56 32.69
C SER A 475 -5.88 1.67 31.93
N LEU A 476 -5.29 1.34 30.78
CA LEU A 476 -4.59 2.32 29.95
C LEU A 476 -5.52 3.39 29.37
N ILE A 477 -6.72 3.00 28.93
CA ILE A 477 -7.75 3.94 28.44
C ILE A 477 -8.22 4.84 29.58
N GLY A 478 -8.42 4.31 30.79
CA GLY A 478 -8.79 5.10 31.97
C GLY A 478 -7.75 6.18 32.26
N CYS A 479 -6.47 5.80 32.38
CA CYS A 479 -5.36 6.74 32.57
C CYS A 479 -5.30 7.80 31.45
N PHE A 480 -5.41 7.37 30.19
CA PHE A 480 -5.43 8.29 29.05
C PHE A 480 -6.56 9.32 29.15
N LEU A 481 -7.79 8.87 29.41
CA LEU A 481 -8.95 9.78 29.45
C LEU A 481 -8.91 10.74 30.66
N GLU A 482 -8.43 10.28 31.82
CA GLU A 482 -8.38 11.07 33.04
C GLU A 482 -7.21 12.06 33.05
N GLU A 483 -6.04 11.68 32.56
CA GLU A 483 -4.81 12.46 32.76
C GLU A 483 -4.24 13.06 31.46
N LYS A 484 -4.43 12.42 30.31
CA LYS A 484 -3.70 12.74 29.06
C LYS A 484 -4.58 13.29 27.95
N PHE A 485 -5.88 13.27 28.11
CA PHE A 485 -6.86 13.63 27.09
C PHE A 485 -6.67 15.04 26.49
N LEU A 486 -6.45 16.04 27.33
CA LEU A 486 -6.26 17.43 26.88
C LEU A 486 -4.92 17.59 26.13
N ALA A 487 -3.85 16.99 26.64
CA ALA A 487 -2.55 16.97 25.95
C ALA A 487 -2.62 16.28 24.57
N TRP A 488 -3.41 15.20 24.47
CA TRP A 488 -3.68 14.55 23.20
C TRP A 488 -4.40 15.45 22.20
N LEU A 489 -5.42 16.20 22.62
CA LEU A 489 -6.12 17.17 21.77
C LEU A 489 -5.20 18.31 21.31
N GLU A 490 -4.29 18.77 22.18
CA GLU A 490 -3.27 19.75 21.83
C GLU A 490 -2.35 19.23 20.70
N VAL A 491 -1.83 18.02 20.87
CA VAL A 491 -0.98 17.38 19.85
C VAL A 491 -1.74 17.20 18.54
N LEU A 492 -2.98 16.69 18.56
CA LEU A 492 -3.80 16.55 17.35
C LEU A 492 -4.09 17.91 16.68
N SER A 493 -4.26 18.98 17.45
CA SER A 493 -4.43 20.32 16.91
C SER A 493 -3.19 20.79 16.16
N ALA A 494 -2.01 20.59 16.75
CA ALA A 494 -0.73 20.93 16.11
C ALA A 494 -0.46 20.10 14.84
N LEU A 495 -0.87 18.83 14.84
CA LEU A 495 -0.80 17.93 13.70
C LEU A 495 -1.89 18.21 12.63
N LYS A 496 -2.81 19.16 12.87
CA LYS A 496 -3.99 19.45 12.02
C LYS A 496 -4.90 18.23 11.83
N ALA A 497 -4.98 17.37 12.83
CA ALA A 497 -5.69 16.10 12.84
C ALA A 497 -6.90 16.07 13.81
N THR A 498 -7.42 17.21 14.22
CA THR A 498 -8.49 17.32 15.24
C THR A 498 -9.78 16.61 14.87
N ARG A 499 -10.14 16.51 13.56
CA ARG A 499 -11.29 15.69 13.12
C ARG A 499 -11.12 14.22 13.50
N GLY A 500 -9.88 13.72 13.53
CA GLY A 500 -9.57 12.35 13.96
C GLY A 500 -9.94 12.07 15.41
N ALA A 501 -9.98 13.11 16.29
CA ALA A 501 -10.38 12.94 17.67
C ALA A 501 -11.84 12.49 17.80
N VAL A 502 -12.75 13.08 17.02
CA VAL A 502 -14.18 12.69 17.01
C VAL A 502 -14.32 11.25 16.58
N VAL A 503 -13.69 10.88 15.47
CA VAL A 503 -13.71 9.51 14.95
C VAL A 503 -13.13 8.51 15.95
N ALA A 504 -12.03 8.88 16.64
CA ALA A 504 -11.41 8.03 17.64
C ALA A 504 -12.34 7.76 18.83
N LEU A 505 -13.03 8.80 19.32
CA LEU A 505 -13.97 8.68 20.43
C LEU A 505 -15.24 7.90 20.04
N GLU A 506 -15.79 8.12 18.86
CA GLU A 506 -16.91 7.34 18.32
C GLU A 506 -16.56 5.85 18.22
N LYS A 507 -15.38 5.54 17.69
CA LYS A 507 -14.89 4.15 17.61
C LYS A 507 -14.62 3.56 18.99
N LEU A 508 -14.11 4.34 19.94
CA LEU A 508 -13.92 3.87 21.32
C LEU A 508 -15.27 3.52 21.96
N VAL A 509 -16.28 4.39 21.86
CA VAL A 509 -17.62 4.12 22.39
C VAL A 509 -18.21 2.85 21.79
N ALA A 510 -18.16 2.72 20.46
CA ALA A 510 -18.66 1.55 19.77
C ALA A 510 -17.94 0.27 20.19
N TRP A 511 -16.61 0.30 20.35
CA TRP A 511 -15.83 -0.84 20.84
C TRP A 511 -16.16 -1.20 22.31
N LEU A 512 -16.36 -0.20 23.17
CA LEU A 512 -16.79 -0.41 24.57
C LEU A 512 -18.17 -1.09 24.63
N ASP A 513 -19.11 -0.65 23.79
CA ASP A 513 -20.45 -1.24 23.72
C ASP A 513 -20.38 -2.73 23.28
N GLU A 514 -19.53 -3.04 22.31
CA GLU A 514 -19.33 -4.43 21.85
C GLU A 514 -18.69 -5.31 22.92
N VAL A 515 -17.62 -4.83 23.56
CA VAL A 515 -16.84 -5.63 24.51
C VAL A 515 -17.56 -5.76 25.87
N CYS A 516 -18.20 -4.70 26.36
CA CYS A 516 -18.83 -4.69 27.68
C CYS A 516 -20.26 -5.24 27.67
N PHE A 517 -21.02 -5.05 26.57
CA PHE A 517 -22.44 -5.35 26.52
C PHE A 517 -22.82 -6.40 25.46
N GLY A 518 -21.86 -6.86 24.65
CA GLY A 518 -22.11 -7.86 23.59
C GLY A 518 -23.07 -7.36 22.51
N LEU A 519 -23.22 -6.05 22.34
CA LEU A 519 -24.09 -5.43 21.34
C LEU A 519 -23.35 -5.39 20.00
N PRO A 520 -23.83 -6.09 18.95
CA PRO A 520 -23.19 -6.02 17.65
C PRO A 520 -23.30 -4.58 17.10
N HIS A 521 -22.24 -4.11 16.48
CA HIS A 521 -22.23 -2.86 15.74
C HIS A 521 -23.50 -2.70 14.90
N LYS A 522 -24.30 -1.68 15.15
CA LYS A 522 -25.22 -1.18 14.16
C LYS A 522 -24.40 -0.56 13.04
N THR A 523 -24.03 -1.37 12.05
CA THR A 523 -23.62 -0.83 10.76
C THR A 523 -24.77 0.05 10.29
N SER A 524 -24.56 1.38 10.28
CA SER A 524 -25.44 2.32 9.61
C SER A 524 -25.58 1.87 8.15
N GLN A 525 -26.81 1.48 7.80
CA GLN A 525 -27.22 1.17 6.43
C GLN A 525 -27.12 2.41 5.53
#